data_44351c01c16fec0c06a555f215463d47
#
_entry.id   44351c01c16fec0c06a555f215463d47
#
_cell.length_a   1.000
_cell.length_b   1.000
_cell.length_c   1.000
_cell.angle_alpha   90.00
_cell.angle_beta   90.00
_cell.angle_gamma   90.00
#
_symmetry.space_group_name_H-M   'P 1'
#
loop_
_entity.id
_entity.type
_entity.pdbx_description
1 polymer ?
#
loop_
_entity_poly.entity_id
_entity_poly.type
_entity_poly.pdbx_seq_one_letter_code
_entity_poly.pdbx_strand_id
1 'polypeptide(L)'
;MWTVAASAAALALTKQEGMALGLGVVVAAWAALPRGQAARVATAWAGATSCWKLFLMSYGIDVSEYSPSWARVGNHLSMFVPSFVEAAKPKDVALLCLWAVVLTGVEGRSARSLRRVSAVWAAAVAGAYLTTSSGLAWHFLSSLDRVVAAPLPAAVAVFIGSQRWPSLAERQLA
;
A
#
# COMPACT_ATOMS: atom_id res chain seq x y z
N MET A 1 0.29 16.12 12.47
CA MET A 1 0.47 16.44 11.05
C MET A 1 1.86 16.09 10.53
N TRP A 2 2.94 16.55 11.14
CA TRP A 2 4.32 16.23 10.72
C TRP A 2 4.62 14.73 10.71
N THR A 3 4.06 13.96 11.64
CA THR A 3 4.16 12.49 11.66
C THR A 3 3.59 11.84 10.40
N VAL A 4 2.45 12.30 9.90
CA VAL A 4 1.84 11.75 8.67
C VAL A 4 2.71 12.07 7.45
N ALA A 5 3.22 13.30 7.35
CA ALA A 5 4.11 13.69 6.26
C ALA A 5 5.44 12.91 6.30
N ALA A 6 6.05 12.77 7.47
CA ALA A 6 7.26 11.98 7.66
C ALA A 6 7.03 10.50 7.33
N SER A 7 5.89 9.92 7.73
CA SER A 7 5.57 8.53 7.39
C SER A 7 5.39 8.34 5.88
N ALA A 8 4.72 9.26 5.20
CA ALA A 8 4.56 9.18 3.74
C ALA A 8 5.90 9.28 3.01
N ALA A 9 6.80 10.18 3.48
CA ALA A 9 8.14 10.31 2.94
C ALA A 9 9.00 9.08 3.22
N ALA A 10 8.97 8.54 4.44
CA ALA A 10 9.70 7.33 4.81
C ALA A 10 9.27 6.12 3.97
N LEU A 11 7.97 5.96 3.76
CA LEU A 11 7.43 4.90 2.87
C LEU A 11 7.95 5.05 1.44
N ALA A 12 8.02 6.29 0.92
CA ALA A 12 8.53 6.54 -0.42
C ALA A 12 10.02 6.19 -0.60
N LEU A 13 10.81 6.19 0.49
CA LEU A 13 12.24 5.86 0.50
C LEU A 13 12.53 4.37 0.66
N THR A 14 11.54 3.53 0.89
CA THR A 14 11.78 2.10 1.13
C THR A 14 11.93 1.30 -0.16
N LYS A 15 10.86 1.07 -0.85
CA LYS A 15 10.78 0.33 -2.12
C LYS A 15 9.55 0.81 -2.89
N GLN A 16 9.34 0.26 -4.06
CA GLN A 16 8.19 0.61 -4.90
C GLN A 16 6.85 0.36 -4.20
N GLU A 17 6.74 -0.72 -3.43
CA GLU A 17 5.57 -1.01 -2.61
C GLU A 17 5.33 0.08 -1.55
N GLY A 18 6.40 0.60 -0.96
CA GLY A 18 6.31 1.72 -0.03
C GLY A 18 5.90 3.03 -0.69
N MET A 19 6.31 3.28 -1.94
CA MET A 19 5.81 4.42 -2.73
C MET A 19 4.30 4.32 -2.95
N ALA A 20 3.79 3.14 -3.28
CA ALA A 20 2.37 2.88 -3.45
C ALA A 20 1.56 3.10 -2.17
N LEU A 21 2.08 2.62 -1.02
CA LEU A 21 1.49 2.89 0.29
C LEU A 21 1.51 4.39 0.63
N GLY A 22 2.62 5.05 0.37
CA GLY A 22 2.76 6.50 0.57
C GLY A 22 1.75 7.29 -0.26
N LEU A 23 1.52 6.90 -1.52
CA LEU A 23 0.46 7.47 -2.35
C LEU A 23 -0.92 7.25 -1.73
N GLY A 24 -1.19 6.07 -1.19
CA GLY A 24 -2.42 5.78 -0.44
C GLY A 24 -2.61 6.73 0.75
N VAL A 25 -1.53 7.00 1.50
CA VAL A 25 -1.55 7.98 2.60
C VAL A 25 -1.84 9.39 2.10
N VAL A 26 -1.27 9.82 0.96
CA VAL A 26 -1.57 11.12 0.33
C VAL A 26 -3.05 11.24 -0.03
N VAL A 27 -3.62 10.22 -0.68
CA VAL A 27 -5.04 10.19 -1.05
C VAL A 27 -5.94 10.25 0.18
N ALA A 28 -5.61 9.50 1.24
CA ALA A 28 -6.36 9.55 2.49
C ALA A 28 -6.25 10.92 3.18
N ALA A 29 -5.06 11.52 3.18
CA ALA A 29 -4.84 12.86 3.72
C ALA A 29 -5.64 13.91 2.96
N TRP A 30 -5.67 13.83 1.62
CA TRP A 30 -6.46 14.74 0.78
C TRP A 30 -7.96 14.69 1.07
N ALA A 31 -8.44 13.51 1.43
CA ALA A 31 -9.85 13.31 1.75
C ALA A 31 -10.23 13.64 3.20
N ALA A 32 -9.25 13.71 4.12
CA ALA A 32 -9.51 13.83 5.56
C ALA A 32 -8.98 15.13 6.19
N LEU A 33 -7.99 15.79 5.56
CA LEU A 33 -7.32 16.97 6.11
C LEU A 33 -7.67 18.24 5.33
N PRO A 34 -7.51 19.42 5.94
CA PRO A 34 -7.54 20.69 5.23
C PRO A 34 -6.53 20.71 4.07
N ARG A 35 -6.90 21.35 2.96
CA ARG A 35 -6.10 21.34 1.71
C ARG A 35 -4.63 21.70 1.91
N GLY A 36 -4.31 22.70 2.72
CA GLY A 36 -2.92 23.08 2.98
C GLY A 36 -2.11 22.00 3.74
N GLN A 37 -2.76 21.20 4.59
CA GLN A 37 -2.12 20.09 5.28
C GLN A 37 -1.95 18.88 4.34
N ALA A 38 -2.95 18.58 3.54
CA ALA A 38 -2.88 17.52 2.53
C ALA A 38 -1.79 17.82 1.50
N ALA A 39 -1.66 19.07 1.04
CA ALA A 39 -0.60 19.50 0.15
C ALA A 39 0.81 19.28 0.73
N ARG A 40 1.01 19.53 2.02
CA ARG A 40 2.30 19.25 2.69
C ARG A 40 2.65 17.76 2.72
N VAL A 41 1.65 16.90 2.94
CA VAL A 41 1.85 15.44 2.88
C VAL A 41 2.22 15.01 1.47
N ALA A 42 1.51 15.53 0.46
CA ALA A 42 1.78 15.23 -0.94
C ALA A 42 3.19 15.72 -1.36
N THR A 43 3.58 16.93 -0.96
CA THR A 43 4.92 17.48 -1.25
C THR A 43 6.03 16.66 -0.59
N ALA A 44 5.84 16.25 0.66
CA ALA A 44 6.82 15.41 1.35
C ALA A 44 7.00 14.05 0.67
N TRP A 45 5.90 13.42 0.28
CA TRP A 45 5.93 12.16 -0.46
C TRP A 45 6.56 12.32 -1.84
N ALA A 46 6.16 13.32 -2.62
CA ALA A 46 6.68 13.57 -3.97
C ALA A 46 8.18 13.91 -3.92
N GLY A 47 8.60 14.73 -2.97
CA GLY A 47 10.02 15.06 -2.77
C GLY A 47 10.86 13.83 -2.44
N ALA A 48 10.41 12.99 -1.50
CA ALA A 48 11.11 11.76 -1.15
C ALA A 48 11.17 10.77 -2.33
N THR A 49 10.07 10.62 -3.08
CA THR A 49 10.02 9.79 -4.30
C THR A 49 11.00 10.29 -5.37
N SER A 50 11.05 11.61 -5.58
CA SER A 50 11.96 12.22 -6.55
C SER A 50 13.42 12.05 -6.13
N CYS A 51 13.76 12.29 -4.87
CA CYS A 51 15.10 12.06 -4.33
C CYS A 51 15.53 10.60 -4.49
N TRP A 52 14.63 9.66 -4.21
CA TRP A 52 14.92 8.24 -4.38
C TRP A 52 15.18 7.88 -5.85
N LYS A 53 14.36 8.36 -6.78
CA LYS A 53 14.58 8.14 -8.22
C LYS A 53 15.88 8.75 -8.71
N LEU A 54 16.21 9.98 -8.31
CA LEU A 54 17.46 10.62 -8.66
C LEU A 54 18.67 9.84 -8.11
N PHE A 55 18.57 9.35 -6.88
CA PHE A 55 19.59 8.47 -6.29
C PHE A 55 19.79 7.22 -7.14
N LEU A 56 18.73 6.47 -7.49
CA LEU A 56 18.85 5.27 -8.33
C LEU A 56 19.50 5.58 -9.67
N MET A 57 19.07 6.65 -10.34
CA MET A 57 19.64 7.09 -11.62
C MET A 57 21.13 7.45 -11.50
N SER A 58 21.56 8.08 -10.41
CA SER A 58 22.96 8.45 -10.20
C SER A 58 23.88 7.23 -10.03
N TYR A 59 23.31 6.09 -9.60
CA TYR A 59 24.03 4.81 -9.52
C TYR A 59 23.85 3.90 -10.74
N GLY A 60 23.24 4.42 -11.83
CA GLY A 60 23.02 3.65 -13.05
C GLY A 60 22.04 2.50 -12.90
N ILE A 61 21.19 2.53 -11.85
CA ILE A 61 20.16 1.51 -11.63
C ILE A 61 19.00 1.77 -12.58
N ASP A 62 18.69 0.80 -13.42
CA ASP A 62 17.58 0.90 -14.37
C ASP A 62 16.23 0.96 -13.63
N VAL A 63 15.51 2.04 -13.87
CA VAL A 63 14.16 2.29 -13.33
C VAL A 63 13.08 2.01 -14.38
N SER A 64 13.43 1.51 -15.55
CA SER A 64 12.51 1.28 -16.68
C SER A 64 11.71 -0.01 -16.59
N GLU A 65 11.91 -0.81 -15.53
CA GLU A 65 11.23 -2.09 -15.34
C GLU A 65 9.71 -2.00 -15.45
N TYR A 66 9.15 -0.85 -15.09
CA TYR A 66 7.69 -0.59 -15.08
C TYR A 66 7.28 0.38 -16.21
N SER A 67 7.87 0.24 -17.38
CA SER A 67 7.45 1.03 -18.54
C SER A 67 6.08 0.56 -19.06
N PRO A 68 5.08 1.44 -19.16
CA PRO A 68 3.75 1.06 -19.62
C PRO A 68 3.80 0.64 -21.10
N SER A 69 3.23 -0.54 -21.39
CA SER A 69 3.01 -1.04 -22.74
C SER A 69 1.63 -1.69 -22.78
N TRP A 70 0.72 -1.19 -23.61
CA TRP A 70 -0.65 -1.70 -23.70
C TRP A 70 -0.70 -3.17 -24.14
N ALA A 71 0.19 -3.60 -25.03
CA ALA A 71 0.28 -5.00 -25.42
C ALA A 71 0.67 -5.90 -24.23
N ARG A 72 1.61 -5.43 -23.41
CA ARG A 72 2.04 -6.15 -22.20
C ARG A 72 0.93 -6.20 -21.16
N VAL A 73 0.24 -5.09 -20.92
CA VAL A 73 -0.89 -5.04 -20.00
C VAL A 73 -1.97 -6.03 -20.41
N GLY A 74 -2.31 -6.11 -21.71
CA GLY A 74 -3.28 -7.07 -22.23
C GLY A 74 -2.86 -8.53 -21.97
N ASN A 75 -1.61 -8.87 -22.25
CA ASN A 75 -1.07 -10.21 -22.00
C ASN A 75 -1.04 -10.54 -20.49
N HIS A 76 -0.57 -9.61 -19.66
CA HIS A 76 -0.51 -9.83 -18.22
C HIS A 76 -1.89 -9.91 -17.58
N LEU A 77 -2.88 -9.17 -18.10
CA LEU A 77 -4.24 -9.23 -17.57
C LEU A 77 -4.85 -10.62 -17.72
N SER A 78 -4.65 -11.29 -18.87
CA SER A 78 -5.13 -12.66 -19.09
C SER A 78 -4.41 -13.68 -18.21
N MET A 79 -3.14 -13.44 -17.88
CA MET A 79 -2.31 -14.34 -17.08
C MET A 79 -2.35 -14.01 -15.58
N PHE A 80 -2.97 -12.90 -15.18
CA PHE A 80 -2.88 -12.38 -13.81
C PHE A 80 -3.42 -13.38 -12.78
N VAL A 81 -4.65 -13.84 -12.96
CA VAL A 81 -5.28 -14.78 -12.03
C VAL A 81 -4.57 -16.12 -12.02
N PRO A 82 -4.28 -16.78 -13.16
CA PRO A 82 -3.51 -18.01 -13.19
C PRO A 82 -2.16 -17.89 -12.48
N SER A 83 -1.37 -16.86 -12.78
CA SER A 83 -0.05 -16.66 -12.17
C SER A 83 -0.14 -16.36 -10.68
N PHE A 84 -1.17 -15.62 -10.24
CA PHE A 84 -1.41 -15.38 -8.82
C PHE A 84 -1.73 -16.68 -8.08
N VAL A 85 -2.63 -17.50 -8.61
CA VAL A 85 -3.03 -18.78 -7.99
C VAL A 85 -1.84 -19.74 -7.90
N GLU A 86 -1.00 -19.78 -8.93
CA GLU A 86 0.22 -20.59 -8.95
C GLU A 86 1.25 -20.14 -7.90
N ALA A 87 1.42 -18.82 -7.73
CA ALA A 87 2.40 -18.25 -6.83
C ALA A 87 1.93 -18.16 -5.37
N ALA A 88 0.63 -18.09 -5.13
CA ALA A 88 0.07 -17.86 -3.80
C ALA A 88 0.27 -19.08 -2.88
N LYS A 89 0.94 -18.84 -1.76
CA LYS A 89 1.12 -19.84 -0.70
C LYS A 89 -0.04 -19.73 0.31
N PRO A 90 -0.32 -20.78 1.08
CA PRO A 90 -1.38 -20.75 2.11
C PRO A 90 -1.26 -19.54 3.06
N LYS A 91 -0.04 -19.13 3.41
CA LYS A 91 0.22 -17.94 4.24
C LYS A 91 -0.26 -16.64 3.57
N ASP A 92 -0.08 -16.51 2.26
CA ASP A 92 -0.46 -15.30 1.51
C ASP A 92 -1.98 -15.19 1.44
N VAL A 93 -2.65 -16.31 1.22
CA VAL A 93 -4.12 -16.41 1.28
C VAL A 93 -4.63 -16.06 2.67
N ALA A 94 -4.00 -16.60 3.73
CA ALA A 94 -4.37 -16.28 5.10
C ALA A 94 -4.20 -14.77 5.42
N LEU A 95 -3.13 -14.15 4.95
CA LEU A 95 -2.90 -12.70 5.09
C LEU A 95 -3.96 -11.87 4.34
N LEU A 96 -4.33 -12.27 3.13
CA LEU A 96 -5.41 -11.61 2.37
C LEU A 96 -6.76 -11.75 3.07
N CYS A 97 -7.08 -12.93 3.61
CA CYS A 97 -8.29 -13.15 4.42
C CYS A 97 -8.28 -12.27 5.68
N LEU A 98 -7.16 -12.23 6.41
CA LEU A 98 -7.01 -11.36 7.56
C LEU A 98 -7.21 -9.89 7.18
N TRP A 99 -6.69 -9.48 6.04
CA TRP A 99 -6.87 -8.13 5.51
C TRP A 99 -8.34 -7.81 5.21
N ALA A 100 -9.03 -8.75 4.58
CA ALA A 100 -10.47 -8.61 4.32
C ALA A 100 -11.27 -8.49 5.62
N VAL A 101 -10.96 -9.29 6.64
CA VAL A 101 -11.59 -9.21 7.97
C VAL A 101 -11.32 -7.85 8.62
N VAL A 102 -10.08 -7.37 8.60
CA VAL A 102 -9.76 -6.04 9.16
C VAL A 102 -10.48 -4.93 8.42
N LEU A 103 -10.53 -4.96 7.08
CA LEU A 103 -11.21 -3.94 6.28
C LEU A 103 -12.73 -3.93 6.50
N THR A 104 -13.34 -5.07 6.76
CA THR A 104 -14.78 -5.19 7.02
C THR A 104 -15.13 -4.91 8.48
N GLY A 105 -14.26 -5.30 9.43
CA GLY A 105 -14.48 -5.15 10.85
C GLY A 105 -14.20 -3.74 11.42
N VAL A 106 -13.65 -2.81 10.63
CA VAL A 106 -13.41 -1.43 11.06
C VAL A 106 -14.55 -0.53 10.59
N GLU A 107 -15.08 0.31 11.48
CA GLU A 107 -16.15 1.25 11.19
C GLU A 107 -15.72 2.72 11.36
N GLY A 108 -16.55 3.64 10.87
CA GLY A 108 -16.39 5.07 11.05
C GLY A 108 -15.39 5.73 10.10
N ARG A 109 -14.83 6.84 10.57
CA ARG A 109 -13.93 7.69 9.75
C ARG A 109 -12.60 7.01 9.46
N SER A 110 -12.05 6.29 10.44
CA SER A 110 -10.80 5.53 10.31
C SER A 110 -10.93 4.41 9.28
N ALA A 111 -12.07 3.71 9.25
CA ALA A 111 -12.37 2.68 8.27
C ALA A 111 -12.34 3.22 6.83
N ARG A 112 -12.94 4.38 6.60
CA ARG A 112 -12.94 5.01 5.28
C ARG A 112 -11.54 5.36 4.80
N SER A 113 -10.70 5.88 5.68
CA SER A 113 -9.31 6.19 5.37
C SER A 113 -8.51 4.92 5.09
N LEU A 114 -8.65 3.89 5.91
CA LEU A 114 -7.99 2.60 5.71
C LEU A 114 -8.38 1.96 4.36
N ARG A 115 -9.68 1.90 4.05
CA ARG A 115 -10.16 1.36 2.77
C ARG A 115 -9.62 2.14 1.56
N ARG A 116 -9.49 3.48 1.65
CA ARG A 116 -8.90 4.30 0.59
C ARG A 116 -7.42 4.01 0.39
N VAL A 117 -6.65 3.99 1.48
CA VAL A 117 -5.22 3.63 1.42
C VAL A 117 -5.05 2.25 0.80
N SER A 118 -5.84 1.29 1.26
CA SER A 118 -5.81 -0.09 0.76
C SER A 118 -6.17 -0.19 -0.72
N ALA A 119 -7.20 0.51 -1.16
CA ALA A 119 -7.62 0.50 -2.57
C ALA A 119 -6.55 1.13 -3.48
N VAL A 120 -5.97 2.27 -3.09
CA VAL A 120 -4.90 2.91 -3.85
C VAL A 120 -3.67 2.03 -3.90
N TRP A 121 -3.29 1.44 -2.77
CA TRP A 121 -2.16 0.52 -2.71
C TRP A 121 -2.38 -0.72 -3.59
N ALA A 122 -3.55 -1.37 -3.49
CA ALA A 122 -3.87 -2.53 -4.32
C ALA A 122 -3.86 -2.19 -5.82
N ALA A 123 -4.42 -1.05 -6.20
CA ALA A 123 -4.42 -0.58 -7.58
C ALA A 123 -2.99 -0.29 -8.09
N ALA A 124 -2.15 0.35 -7.26
CA ALA A 124 -0.76 0.64 -7.63
C ALA A 124 0.08 -0.64 -7.77
N VAL A 125 -0.12 -1.61 -6.86
CA VAL A 125 0.53 -2.92 -6.93
C VAL A 125 0.08 -3.69 -8.16
N ALA A 126 -1.23 -3.78 -8.40
CA ALA A 126 -1.75 -4.43 -9.61
C ALA A 126 -1.21 -3.75 -10.89
N GLY A 127 -1.16 -2.42 -10.91
CA GLY A 127 -0.55 -1.65 -12.00
C GLY A 127 0.92 -2.01 -12.22
N ALA A 128 1.70 -2.11 -11.15
CA ALA A 128 3.10 -2.52 -11.23
C ALA A 128 3.26 -3.93 -11.82
N TYR A 129 2.46 -4.89 -11.36
CA TYR A 129 2.48 -6.25 -11.92
C TYR A 129 2.05 -6.29 -13.39
N LEU A 130 1.07 -5.50 -13.78
CA LEU A 130 0.60 -5.44 -15.17
C LEU A 130 1.60 -4.76 -16.12
N THR A 131 2.44 -3.86 -15.62
CA THR A 131 3.39 -3.08 -16.42
C THR A 131 4.84 -3.56 -16.33
N THR A 132 5.15 -4.53 -15.46
CA THR A 132 6.52 -5.05 -15.32
C THR A 132 7.06 -5.61 -16.62
N SER A 133 8.34 -5.42 -16.87
CA SER A 133 9.06 -6.05 -18.00
C SER A 133 9.41 -7.51 -17.73
N SER A 134 9.48 -7.89 -16.45
CA SER A 134 9.72 -9.26 -16.00
C SER A 134 8.50 -10.15 -16.23
N GLY A 135 8.72 -11.46 -16.35
CA GLY A 135 7.61 -12.42 -16.44
C GLY A 135 6.71 -12.35 -15.22
N LEU A 136 5.39 -12.28 -15.43
CA LEU A 136 4.41 -12.06 -14.37
C LEU A 136 4.48 -13.14 -13.26
N ALA A 137 4.62 -14.40 -13.63
CA ALA A 137 4.74 -15.52 -12.68
C ALA A 137 5.98 -15.35 -11.79
N TRP A 138 7.13 -15.01 -12.38
CA TRP A 138 8.36 -14.75 -11.63
C TRP A 138 8.18 -13.58 -10.63
N HIS A 139 7.51 -12.53 -11.09
CA HIS A 139 7.27 -11.34 -10.27
C HIS A 139 6.39 -11.67 -9.06
N PHE A 140 5.34 -12.45 -9.24
CA PHE A 140 4.52 -12.95 -8.12
C PHE A 140 5.34 -13.84 -7.17
N LEU A 141 6.07 -14.82 -7.70
CA LEU A 141 6.87 -15.73 -6.89
C LEU A 141 7.93 -15.01 -6.04
N SER A 142 8.50 -13.92 -6.56
CA SER A 142 9.58 -13.19 -5.90
C SER A 142 9.11 -12.12 -4.90
N SER A 143 7.87 -11.63 -5.00
CA SER A 143 7.45 -10.44 -4.25
C SER A 143 6.08 -10.55 -3.56
N LEU A 144 5.24 -11.53 -3.91
CA LEU A 144 3.85 -11.59 -3.43
C LEU A 144 3.73 -11.57 -1.91
N ASP A 145 4.53 -12.37 -1.21
CA ASP A 145 4.52 -12.45 0.25
C ASP A 145 4.87 -11.13 0.93
N ARG A 146 5.83 -10.38 0.38
CA ARG A 146 6.18 -9.04 0.88
C ARG A 146 5.08 -8.02 0.61
N VAL A 147 4.53 -8.07 -0.59
CA VAL A 147 3.46 -7.17 -1.03
C VAL A 147 2.22 -7.38 -0.16
N VAL A 148 1.78 -8.61 0.06
CA VAL A 148 0.60 -8.91 0.89
C VAL A 148 0.83 -8.55 2.36
N ALA A 149 2.05 -8.73 2.87
CA ALA A 149 2.37 -8.42 4.26
C ALA A 149 2.55 -6.91 4.55
N ALA A 150 2.97 -6.12 3.55
CA ALA A 150 3.38 -4.73 3.74
C ALA A 150 2.32 -3.82 4.42
N PRO A 151 1.02 -3.84 4.06
CA PRO A 151 0.02 -2.97 4.66
C PRO A 151 -0.54 -3.50 5.98
N LEU A 152 -0.26 -4.75 6.35
CA LEU A 152 -0.90 -5.42 7.47
C LEU A 152 -0.65 -4.75 8.84
N PRO A 153 0.58 -4.32 9.19
CA PRO A 153 0.82 -3.65 10.46
C PRO A 153 -0.02 -2.38 10.63
N ALA A 154 -0.15 -1.57 9.57
CA ALA A 154 -0.97 -0.37 9.59
C ALA A 154 -2.46 -0.70 9.73
N ALA A 155 -2.93 -1.73 9.03
CA ALA A 155 -4.32 -2.19 9.11
C ALA A 155 -4.66 -2.70 10.51
N VAL A 156 -3.79 -3.50 11.11
CA VAL A 156 -3.95 -4.02 12.48
C VAL A 156 -3.94 -2.88 13.51
N ALA A 157 -3.02 -1.92 13.38
CA ALA A 157 -2.96 -0.76 14.28
C ALA A 157 -4.27 0.06 14.22
N VAL A 158 -4.81 0.29 13.03
CA VAL A 158 -6.09 0.99 12.85
C VAL A 158 -7.24 0.18 13.43
N PHE A 159 -7.26 -1.14 13.22
CA PHE A 159 -8.28 -2.04 13.77
C PHE A 159 -8.27 -2.00 15.30
N ILE A 160 -7.12 -2.18 15.94
CA ILE A 160 -6.98 -2.11 17.40
C ILE A 160 -7.42 -0.75 17.93
N GLY A 161 -6.97 0.33 17.29
CA GLY A 161 -7.32 1.70 17.69
C GLY A 161 -8.79 2.07 17.45
N SER A 162 -9.50 1.33 16.59
CA SER A 162 -10.93 1.54 16.32
C SER A 162 -11.85 0.82 17.32
N GLN A 163 -11.32 -0.18 18.05
CA GLN A 163 -12.11 -0.91 19.04
C GLN A 163 -12.42 0.00 20.23
N ARG A 164 -13.68 0.02 20.63
CA ARG A 164 -14.09 0.65 21.89
C ARG A 164 -13.68 -0.26 23.05
N TRP A 165 -12.56 0.03 23.65
CA TRP A 165 -12.17 -0.65 24.88
C TRP A 165 -12.98 -0.04 26.02
N PRO A 166 -13.68 -0.85 26.86
CA PRO A 166 -14.37 -0.32 28.03
C PRO A 166 -13.36 0.40 28.92
N SER A 167 -13.72 1.60 29.36
CA SER A 167 -12.87 2.37 30.25
C SER A 167 -12.65 1.60 31.57
N LEU A 168 -11.55 1.88 32.26
CA LEU A 168 -11.27 1.27 33.56
C LEU A 168 -12.43 1.50 34.54
N ALA A 169 -13.10 2.66 34.43
CA ALA A 169 -14.29 2.97 35.28
C ALA A 169 -15.48 2.06 34.96
N GLU A 170 -15.73 1.72 33.68
CA GLU A 170 -16.80 0.80 33.29
C GLU A 170 -16.52 -0.64 33.74
N ARG A 171 -15.24 -1.04 33.81
CA ARG A 171 -14.84 -2.37 34.34
C ARG A 171 -14.94 -2.50 35.83
N GLN A 172 -14.90 -1.38 36.56
CA GLN A 172 -15.05 -1.38 38.02
C GLN A 172 -16.52 -1.40 38.48
N LEU A 173 -17.46 -1.14 37.55
CA LEU A 173 -18.89 -1.12 37.82
C LEU A 173 -19.63 -2.39 37.36
N ALA A 174 -18.94 -3.31 36.67
CA ALA A 174 -19.46 -4.61 36.21
C ALA A 174 -18.96 -5.74 37.12
#